data_333ccca91d7b3489af263295c3fdc9c7
#
_entry.id   333ccca91d7b3489af263295c3fdc9c7
#
_cell.length_a   1.000
_cell.length_b   1.000
_cell.length_c   1.000
_cell.angle_alpha   90.00
_cell.angle_beta   90.00
_cell.angle_gamma   90.00
#
_symmetry.space_group_name_H-M   'P 1'
#
loop_
_entity.id
_entity.type
_entity.pdbx_description
1 polymer ?
#
loop_
_entity_poly.entity_id
_entity_poly.type
_entity_poly.pdbx_seq_one_letter_code
_entity_poly.pdbx_strand_id
1 'polypeptide(L)'
;VEQVKQCQKYCQDKQKLEIIFSTEKGEELNLICSPIEQTYIKRKICLKVLGNSGSRVYEIPIENIKSIKQLPIAATSASIPTTVVFKIKNRLAKNYKMRDWERLDKIEADGSQIIVNKSEDLEQLVTRIMRYGTECEICSPKFLREEIVERINRTLENYVLD
;
A
#
# COMPACT_ATOMS: atom_id res chain seq x y z
N VAL A 1 13.11 25.63 -7.03
CA VAL A 1 13.36 25.26 -8.43
C VAL A 1 14.34 24.09 -8.53
N GLU A 2 15.41 24.11 -7.78
CA GLU A 2 16.37 23.00 -7.77
C GLU A 2 15.78 21.70 -7.21
N GLN A 3 15.00 21.79 -6.15
CA GLN A 3 14.30 20.62 -5.57
C GLN A 3 13.33 19.98 -6.57
N VAL A 4 12.65 20.79 -7.38
CA VAL A 4 11.75 20.29 -8.43
C VAL A 4 12.51 19.45 -9.44
N LYS A 5 13.67 19.94 -9.90
CA LYS A 5 14.51 19.21 -10.85
C LYS A 5 15.06 17.91 -10.27
N GLN A 6 15.46 17.93 -8.99
CA GLN A 6 15.92 16.73 -8.31
C GLN A 6 14.81 15.68 -8.20
N CYS A 7 13.59 16.10 -7.87
CA CYS A 7 12.45 15.18 -7.79
C CYS A 7 12.12 14.56 -9.15
N GLN A 8 12.21 15.34 -10.23
CA GLN A 8 12.06 14.80 -11.59
C GLN A 8 13.10 13.73 -11.88
N LYS A 9 14.35 13.98 -11.51
CA LYS A 9 15.43 13.01 -11.67
C LYS A 9 15.18 11.73 -10.89
N TYR A 10 14.72 11.85 -9.65
CA TYR A 10 14.40 10.67 -8.82
C TYR A 10 13.31 9.83 -9.47
N CYS A 11 12.29 10.46 -10.06
CA CYS A 11 11.24 9.71 -10.77
C CYS A 11 11.79 8.99 -12.00
N GLN A 12 12.76 9.57 -12.70
CA GLN A 12 13.39 8.96 -13.86
C GLN A 12 14.33 7.80 -13.48
N ASP A 13 15.04 7.93 -12.38
CA ASP A 13 16.04 6.95 -11.94
C ASP A 13 15.41 5.64 -11.45
N LYS A 14 14.14 5.65 -11.11
CA LYS A 14 13.38 4.47 -10.65
C LYS A 14 14.06 3.70 -9.53
N GLN A 15 14.55 4.43 -8.54
CA GLN A 15 15.10 3.87 -7.31
C GLN A 15 14.26 4.29 -6.12
N LYS A 16 14.23 3.47 -5.08
CA LYS A 16 13.51 3.83 -3.85
C LYS A 16 14.15 5.03 -3.18
N LEU A 17 13.33 5.78 -2.48
CA LEU A 17 13.73 6.98 -1.75
C LEU A 17 13.40 6.82 -0.28
N GLU A 18 14.25 7.41 0.56
CA GLU A 18 13.91 7.68 1.95
C GLU A 18 13.65 9.18 2.07
N ILE A 19 12.42 9.54 2.42
CA ILE A 19 11.98 10.93 2.48
C ILE A 19 11.60 11.27 3.89
N ILE A 20 12.14 12.38 4.39
CA ILE A 20 11.71 12.99 5.66
C ILE A 20 10.93 14.24 5.30
N PHE A 21 9.69 14.32 5.73
CA PHE A 21 8.79 15.43 5.40
C PHE A 21 7.84 15.75 6.55
N SER A 22 7.29 16.96 6.52
CA SER A 22 6.29 17.42 7.49
C SER A 22 4.88 17.23 6.94
N THR A 23 3.98 16.74 7.79
CA THR A 23 2.56 16.64 7.46
C THR A 23 1.87 17.98 7.71
N GLU A 24 0.61 18.11 7.25
CA GLU A 24 -0.22 19.31 7.49
C GLU A 24 -0.41 19.58 8.98
N LYS A 25 -0.35 18.54 9.81
CA LYS A 25 -0.46 18.65 11.27
C LYS A 25 0.85 19.03 11.95
N GLY A 26 1.92 19.23 11.18
CA GLY A 26 3.24 19.56 11.71
C GLY A 26 4.05 18.38 12.20
N GLU A 27 3.57 17.16 12.00
CA GLU A 27 4.32 15.95 12.36
C GLU A 27 5.40 15.68 11.32
N GLU A 28 6.56 15.23 11.78
CA GLU A 28 7.64 14.80 10.89
C GLU A 28 7.56 13.29 10.67
N LEU A 29 7.54 12.88 9.42
CA LEU A 29 7.50 11.48 9.03
C LEU A 29 8.73 11.11 8.22
N ASN A 30 9.19 9.88 8.43
CA ASN A 30 10.23 9.24 7.63
C ASN A 30 9.60 8.11 6.84
N LEU A 31 9.70 8.17 5.51
CA LEU A 31 9.04 7.22 4.62
C LEU A 31 10.02 6.64 3.61
N ILE A 32 10.06 5.32 3.52
CA ILE A 32 10.72 4.63 2.43
C ILE A 32 9.66 4.38 1.37
N CYS A 33 9.92 4.81 0.14
CA CYS A 33 8.91 4.82 -0.91
C CYS A 33 9.51 4.70 -2.30
N SER A 34 8.63 4.51 -3.28
CA SER A 34 8.99 4.49 -4.70
C SER A 34 8.42 5.73 -5.37
N PRO A 35 9.24 6.55 -6.05
CA PRO A 35 8.73 7.73 -6.73
C PRO A 35 7.87 7.35 -7.94
N ILE A 36 6.78 8.07 -8.14
CA ILE A 36 5.87 7.87 -9.28
C ILE A 36 6.02 9.02 -10.27
N GLU A 37 5.62 10.22 -9.86
CA GLU A 37 5.63 11.40 -10.71
C GLU A 37 5.53 12.68 -9.87
N GLN A 38 5.76 13.81 -10.51
CA GLN A 38 5.41 15.11 -9.94
C GLN A 38 4.01 15.50 -10.38
N THR A 39 3.22 16.02 -9.45
CA THR A 39 1.85 16.46 -9.71
C THR A 39 1.66 17.88 -9.19
N TYR A 40 0.61 18.54 -9.68
CA TYR A 40 0.24 19.88 -9.22
C TYR A 40 -1.14 19.80 -8.56
N ILE A 41 -1.15 19.94 -7.23
CA ILE A 41 -2.36 19.75 -6.44
C ILE A 41 -2.54 20.94 -5.51
N LYS A 42 -3.73 21.53 -5.50
CA LYS A 42 -4.08 22.67 -4.62
C LYS A 42 -3.04 23.80 -4.69
N ARG A 43 -2.59 24.14 -5.91
CA ARG A 43 -1.59 25.16 -6.18
C ARG A 43 -0.17 24.86 -5.65
N LYS A 44 0.11 23.58 -5.36
CA LYS A 44 1.43 23.14 -4.89
C LYS A 44 1.98 22.04 -5.79
N ILE A 45 3.29 22.06 -5.98
CA ILE A 45 3.98 20.98 -6.66
C ILE A 45 4.20 19.87 -5.62
N CYS A 46 3.71 18.68 -5.93
CA CYS A 46 3.82 17.53 -5.05
C CYS A 46 4.61 16.42 -5.70
N LEU A 47 5.35 15.67 -4.89
CA LEU A 47 5.95 14.41 -5.29
C LEU A 47 4.98 13.30 -4.92
N LYS A 48 4.53 12.57 -5.94
CA LYS A 48 3.66 11.41 -5.75
C LYS A 48 4.52 10.17 -5.59
N VAL A 49 4.35 9.47 -4.50
CA VAL A 49 5.17 8.29 -4.17
C VAL A 49 4.30 7.13 -3.71
N LEU A 50 4.78 5.92 -3.98
CA LEU A 50 4.18 4.70 -3.49
C LEU A 50 4.92 4.26 -2.23
N GLY A 51 4.21 4.10 -1.12
CA GLY A 51 4.80 3.61 0.13
C GLY A 51 5.43 2.23 -0.04
N ASN A 52 6.39 1.91 0.80
CA ASN A 52 7.18 0.68 0.69
C ASN A 52 6.34 -0.60 0.84
N SER A 53 5.21 -0.52 1.54
CA SER A 53 4.25 -1.62 1.63
C SER A 53 3.49 -1.89 0.33
N GLY A 54 3.55 -0.94 -0.63
CA GLY A 54 2.88 -1.05 -1.92
C GLY A 54 1.39 -0.78 -1.92
N SER A 55 0.81 -0.41 -0.78
CA SER A 55 -0.65 -0.26 -0.64
C SER A 55 -1.12 1.19 -0.58
N ARG A 56 -0.22 2.15 -0.37
CA ARG A 56 -0.60 3.55 -0.17
C ARG A 56 0.23 4.49 -1.03
N VAL A 57 -0.46 5.41 -1.69
CA VAL A 57 0.14 6.50 -2.45
C VAL A 57 0.09 7.78 -1.62
N TYR A 58 1.22 8.47 -1.54
CA TYR A 58 1.36 9.75 -0.85
C TYR A 58 1.58 10.84 -1.86
N GLU A 59 0.98 12.00 -1.63
CA GLU A 59 1.20 13.21 -2.40
C GLU A 59 1.86 14.23 -1.48
N ILE A 60 3.17 14.36 -1.58
CA ILE A 60 3.97 15.15 -0.65
C ILE A 60 4.32 16.50 -1.28
N PRO A 61 3.83 17.62 -0.74
CA PRO A 61 4.26 18.93 -1.22
C PRO A 61 5.78 19.06 -1.12
N ILE A 62 6.43 19.46 -2.19
CA ILE A 62 7.90 19.55 -2.21
C ILE A 62 8.40 20.51 -1.13
N GLU A 63 7.67 21.57 -0.88
CA GLU A 63 8.01 22.54 0.18
C GLU A 63 8.06 21.92 1.59
N ASN A 64 7.35 20.80 1.80
CA ASN A 64 7.32 20.11 3.11
C ASN A 64 8.42 19.06 3.25
N ILE A 65 9.17 18.80 2.20
CA ILE A 65 10.26 17.81 2.23
C ILE A 65 11.48 18.41 2.89
N LYS A 66 11.97 17.75 3.93
CA LYS A 66 13.20 18.16 4.63
C LYS A 66 14.43 17.51 4.04
N SER A 67 14.35 16.25 3.68
CA SER A 67 15.46 15.53 3.06
C SER A 67 14.97 14.39 2.19
N ILE A 68 15.72 14.09 1.14
CA ILE A 68 15.51 12.93 0.27
C ILE A 68 16.85 12.23 0.12
N LYS A 69 16.85 10.92 0.33
CA LYS A 69 18.01 10.07 0.10
C LYS A 69 17.62 8.97 -0.88
N GLN A 70 18.37 8.85 -1.97
CA GLN A 70 18.17 7.80 -2.95
C GLN A 70 18.80 6.51 -2.44
N LEU A 71 18.04 5.41 -2.45
CA LEU A 71 18.50 4.11 -1.99
C LEU A 71 18.94 3.25 -3.18
N PRO A 72 19.93 2.35 -3.00
CA PRO A 72 20.38 1.46 -4.07
C PRO A 72 19.43 0.27 -4.27
N ILE A 73 18.13 0.54 -4.31
CA ILE A 73 17.07 -0.48 -4.43
C ILE A 73 16.12 0.00 -5.52
N ALA A 74 15.78 -0.89 -6.46
CA ALA A 74 14.85 -0.57 -7.53
C ALA A 74 13.47 -0.20 -7.01
N ALA A 75 12.86 0.83 -7.60
CA ALA A 75 11.53 1.28 -7.25
C ALA A 75 10.47 0.24 -7.69
N THR A 76 9.43 0.14 -6.87
CA THR A 76 8.24 -0.65 -7.22
C THR A 76 7.37 0.19 -8.16
N SER A 77 6.93 -0.42 -9.26
CA SER A 77 6.06 0.29 -10.21
C SER A 77 4.61 0.28 -9.71
N ALA A 78 4.03 1.47 -9.57
CA ALA A 78 2.62 1.63 -9.20
C ALA A 78 1.68 1.31 -10.35
N SER A 79 2.20 1.23 -11.58
CA SER A 79 1.39 0.94 -12.77
C SER A 79 1.21 -0.55 -13.04
N ILE A 80 1.97 -1.42 -12.34
CA ILE A 80 1.84 -2.87 -12.49
C ILE A 80 0.66 -3.34 -11.67
N PRO A 81 -0.37 -3.95 -12.29
CA PRO A 81 -1.48 -4.55 -11.55
C PRO A 81 -0.95 -5.60 -10.57
N THR A 82 -1.34 -5.51 -9.33
CA THR A 82 -0.92 -6.46 -8.32
C THR A 82 -1.91 -7.59 -8.23
N THR A 83 -1.42 -8.83 -8.35
CA THR A 83 -2.23 -10.02 -8.09
C THR A 83 -2.17 -10.32 -6.60
N VAL A 84 -3.32 -10.42 -5.97
CA VAL A 84 -3.45 -10.75 -4.55
C VAL A 84 -4.15 -12.07 -4.41
N VAL A 85 -3.58 -12.95 -3.60
CA VAL A 85 -4.19 -14.24 -3.26
C VAL A 85 -4.59 -14.19 -1.80
N PHE A 86 -5.86 -14.47 -1.53
CA PHE A 86 -6.35 -14.50 -0.16
C PHE A 86 -7.24 -15.71 0.07
N LYS A 87 -7.32 -16.12 1.33
CA LYS A 87 -8.11 -17.25 1.78
C LYS A 87 -9.31 -16.75 2.57
N ILE A 88 -10.47 -17.28 2.23
CA ILE A 88 -11.71 -17.02 2.97
C ILE A 88 -12.21 -18.31 3.60
N LYS A 89 -12.82 -18.21 4.76
CA LYS A 89 -13.26 -19.38 5.53
C LYS A 89 -14.58 -19.13 6.25
N ASN A 90 -15.16 -20.21 6.78
CA ASN A 90 -16.38 -20.19 7.58
C ASN A 90 -17.57 -19.56 6.84
N ARG A 91 -18.30 -18.67 7.49
CA ARG A 91 -19.48 -18.02 6.92
C ARG A 91 -19.14 -17.19 5.68
N LEU A 92 -17.99 -16.52 5.69
CA LEU A 92 -17.58 -15.72 4.53
C LEU A 92 -17.42 -16.60 3.29
N ALA A 93 -16.78 -17.77 3.41
CA ALA A 93 -16.62 -18.69 2.28
C ALA A 93 -17.97 -19.16 1.72
N LYS A 94 -18.97 -19.35 2.57
CA LYS A 94 -20.30 -19.82 2.15
C LYS A 94 -21.10 -18.76 1.41
N ASN A 95 -20.86 -17.48 1.72
CA ASN A 95 -21.68 -16.37 1.23
C ASN A 95 -20.93 -15.40 0.31
N TYR A 96 -19.67 -15.70 0.00
CA TYR A 96 -18.83 -14.79 -0.76
C TYR A 96 -19.29 -14.69 -2.22
N LYS A 97 -19.47 -13.45 -2.68
CA LYS A 97 -19.76 -13.14 -4.08
C LYS A 97 -18.50 -12.58 -4.73
N MET A 98 -17.89 -13.37 -5.61
CA MET A 98 -16.68 -12.95 -6.31
C MET A 98 -16.95 -11.75 -7.21
N ARG A 99 -15.99 -10.83 -7.27
CA ARG A 99 -15.98 -9.73 -8.22
C ARG A 99 -15.52 -10.25 -9.59
N ASP A 100 -15.78 -9.48 -10.63
CA ASP A 100 -15.42 -9.85 -12.00
C ASP A 100 -13.91 -10.05 -12.18
N TRP A 101 -13.10 -9.36 -11.38
CA TRP A 101 -11.64 -9.46 -11.39
C TRP A 101 -11.09 -10.50 -10.42
N GLU A 102 -11.95 -11.34 -9.87
CA GLU A 102 -11.58 -12.42 -8.97
C GLU A 102 -11.93 -13.78 -9.58
N ARG A 103 -11.17 -14.80 -9.19
CA ARG A 103 -11.48 -16.18 -9.55
C ARG A 103 -11.19 -17.10 -8.37
N LEU A 104 -11.96 -18.18 -8.29
CA LEU A 104 -11.71 -19.24 -7.34
C LEU A 104 -10.55 -20.10 -7.86
N ASP A 105 -9.49 -20.21 -7.07
CA ASP A 105 -8.33 -21.02 -7.41
C ASP A 105 -8.45 -22.44 -6.86
N LYS A 106 -8.89 -22.56 -5.60
CA LYS A 106 -8.91 -23.84 -4.92
C LYS A 106 -9.92 -23.83 -3.77
N ILE A 107 -10.55 -24.98 -3.52
CA ILE A 107 -11.34 -25.23 -2.33
C ILE A 107 -10.58 -26.25 -1.48
N GLU A 108 -10.29 -25.88 -0.24
CA GLU A 108 -9.57 -26.77 0.68
C GLU A 108 -10.51 -27.76 1.38
N ALA A 109 -9.92 -28.78 2.02
CA ALA A 109 -10.68 -29.86 2.66
C ALA A 109 -11.63 -29.36 3.75
N ASP A 110 -11.28 -28.27 4.44
CA ASP A 110 -12.11 -27.66 5.50
C ASP A 110 -13.21 -26.74 4.97
N GLY A 111 -13.34 -26.60 3.65
CA GLY A 111 -14.30 -25.70 3.01
C GLY A 111 -13.77 -24.29 2.75
N SER A 112 -12.56 -23.97 3.19
CA SER A 112 -11.93 -22.69 2.89
C SER A 112 -11.67 -22.55 1.40
N GLN A 113 -11.73 -21.32 0.90
CA GLN A 113 -11.55 -21.04 -0.51
C GLN A 113 -10.36 -20.11 -0.71
N ILE A 114 -9.57 -20.42 -1.74
CA ILE A 114 -8.46 -19.56 -2.16
C ILE A 114 -8.92 -18.75 -3.36
N ILE A 115 -8.90 -17.43 -3.21
CA ILE A 115 -9.35 -16.48 -4.24
C ILE A 115 -8.15 -15.74 -4.80
N VAL A 116 -8.09 -15.62 -6.12
CA VAL A 116 -7.09 -14.80 -6.82
C VAL A 116 -7.78 -13.53 -7.29
N ASN A 117 -7.27 -12.40 -6.82
CA ASN A 117 -7.78 -11.07 -7.14
C ASN A 117 -6.77 -10.36 -8.04
N LYS A 118 -7.24 -9.85 -9.17
CA LYS A 118 -6.40 -9.14 -10.14
C LYS A 118 -6.91 -7.73 -10.36
N SER A 119 -6.00 -6.78 -10.31
CA SER A 119 -6.27 -5.39 -10.74
C SER A 119 -7.23 -4.59 -9.87
N GLU A 120 -7.59 -5.04 -8.68
CA GLU A 120 -8.32 -4.20 -7.74
C GLU A 120 -7.39 -3.15 -7.13
N ASP A 121 -7.90 -1.94 -6.89
CA ASP A 121 -7.17 -0.95 -6.11
C ASP A 121 -6.79 -1.54 -4.75
N LEU A 122 -5.49 -1.52 -4.43
CA LEU A 122 -4.97 -2.19 -3.23
C LEU A 122 -5.56 -1.61 -1.94
N GLU A 123 -5.78 -0.31 -1.88
CA GLU A 123 -6.34 0.32 -0.69
C GLU A 123 -7.79 -0.10 -0.46
N GLN A 124 -8.58 -0.20 -1.53
CA GLN A 124 -9.95 -0.72 -1.45
C GLN A 124 -9.97 -2.18 -1.02
N LEU A 125 -9.07 -2.99 -1.59
CA LEU A 125 -8.98 -4.41 -1.24
C LEU A 125 -8.57 -4.59 0.23
N VAL A 126 -7.58 -3.85 0.69
CA VAL A 126 -7.13 -3.91 2.09
C VAL A 126 -8.27 -3.53 3.04
N THR A 127 -9.00 -2.47 2.73
CA THR A 127 -10.15 -2.04 3.53
C THR A 127 -11.21 -3.14 3.61
N ARG A 128 -11.48 -3.78 2.47
CA ARG A 128 -12.45 -4.88 2.39
C ARG A 128 -11.99 -6.10 3.19
N ILE A 129 -10.73 -6.49 3.06
CA ILE A 129 -10.15 -7.62 3.79
C ILE A 129 -10.14 -7.37 5.29
N MET A 130 -9.79 -6.17 5.72
CA MET A 130 -9.84 -5.80 7.14
C MET A 130 -11.26 -5.90 7.70
N ARG A 131 -12.26 -5.58 6.89
CA ARG A 131 -13.68 -5.69 7.27
C ARG A 131 -14.11 -7.14 7.47
N TYR A 132 -13.53 -8.06 6.73
CA TYR A 132 -13.83 -9.49 6.85
C TYR A 132 -13.27 -10.10 8.15
N GLY A 133 -12.31 -9.44 8.78
CA GLY A 133 -11.78 -9.83 10.08
C GLY A 133 -11.11 -11.20 10.07
N THR A 134 -11.48 -12.03 11.03
CA THR A 134 -10.84 -13.34 11.24
C THR A 134 -11.17 -14.38 10.17
N GLU A 135 -12.12 -14.11 9.30
CA GLU A 135 -12.54 -15.05 8.27
C GLU A 135 -11.81 -14.88 6.94
N CYS A 136 -10.85 -13.95 6.88
CA CYS A 136 -10.05 -13.69 5.68
C CYS A 136 -8.57 -13.54 6.03
N GLU A 137 -7.72 -14.12 5.20
CA GLU A 137 -6.27 -14.06 5.36
C GLU A 137 -5.61 -13.82 4.00
N ILE A 138 -4.70 -12.85 3.92
CA ILE A 138 -3.90 -12.67 2.72
C ILE A 138 -2.80 -13.72 2.68
N CYS A 139 -2.72 -14.45 1.56
CA CYS A 139 -1.69 -15.44 1.33
C CYS A 139 -0.47 -14.83 0.64
N SER A 140 -0.68 -13.97 -0.35
CA SER A 140 0.38 -13.27 -1.09
C SER A 140 -0.17 -11.99 -1.71
N PRO A 141 0.66 -11.00 -2.04
CA PRO A 141 2.10 -10.95 -1.86
C PRO A 141 2.51 -10.66 -0.41
N LYS A 142 3.78 -10.95 -0.11
CA LYS A 142 4.31 -10.79 1.25
C LYS A 142 4.19 -9.37 1.79
N PHE A 143 4.47 -8.35 0.96
CA PHE A 143 4.38 -6.96 1.42
C PHE A 143 2.98 -6.59 1.89
N LEU A 144 1.95 -7.16 1.25
CA LEU A 144 0.57 -6.89 1.62
C LEU A 144 0.18 -7.60 2.92
N ARG A 145 0.69 -8.82 3.14
CA ARG A 145 0.55 -9.50 4.43
C ARG A 145 1.14 -8.65 5.56
N GLU A 146 2.34 -8.13 5.34
CA GLU A 146 3.04 -7.29 6.32
C GLU A 146 2.26 -6.01 6.61
N GLU A 147 1.68 -5.39 5.60
CA GLU A 147 0.83 -4.20 5.75
C GLU A 147 -0.40 -4.50 6.61
N ILE A 148 -1.05 -5.63 6.38
CA ILE A 148 -2.22 -6.04 7.18
C ILE A 148 -1.82 -6.27 8.63
N VAL A 149 -0.72 -6.97 8.87
CA VAL A 149 -0.21 -7.22 10.23
C VAL A 149 0.07 -5.91 10.95
N GLU A 150 0.71 -4.97 10.26
CA GLU A 150 1.00 -3.66 10.83
C GLU A 150 -0.28 -2.90 11.21
N ARG A 151 -1.29 -2.91 10.35
CA ARG A 151 -2.58 -2.26 10.63
C ARG A 151 -3.29 -2.90 11.81
N ILE A 152 -3.27 -4.23 11.90
CA ILE A 152 -3.86 -4.96 13.01
C ILE A 152 -3.16 -4.59 14.33
N ASN A 153 -1.83 -4.54 14.31
CA ASN A 153 -1.05 -4.18 15.50
C ASN A 153 -1.33 -2.75 15.96
N ARG A 154 -1.40 -1.81 15.04
CA ARG A 154 -1.77 -0.41 15.36
C ARG A 154 -3.18 -0.31 15.94
N THR A 155 -4.10 -1.09 15.40
CA THR A 155 -5.47 -1.16 15.91
C THR A 155 -5.49 -1.77 17.32
N LEU A 156 -4.71 -2.83 17.53
CA LEU A 156 -4.62 -3.51 18.81
C LEU A 156 -4.10 -2.58 19.92
N GLU A 157 -3.18 -1.68 19.58
CA GLU A 157 -2.65 -0.70 20.52
C GLU A 157 -3.75 0.17 21.15
N ASN A 158 -4.85 0.41 20.42
CA ASN A 158 -6.00 1.16 20.95
C ASN A 158 -6.75 0.40 22.07
N TYR A 159 -6.53 -0.89 22.16
CA TYR A 159 -7.23 -1.77 23.08
C TYR A 159 -6.31 -2.44 24.09
N VAL A 160 -5.14 -1.84 24.35
CA VAL A 160 -4.24 -2.35 25.37
C VAL A 160 -4.93 -2.23 26.72
N LEU A 161 -5.09 -3.37 27.39
CA LEU A 161 -5.69 -3.44 28.72
C LEU A 161 -4.57 -3.39 29.76
N ASP A 162 -4.71 -2.49 30.73
CA ASP A 162 -3.78 -2.37 31.86
C ASP A 162 -3.89 -3.59 32.79
#